data_5aaed82f3ba246bbd63caeafac9f98aa
#
_entry.id   5aaed82f3ba246bbd63caeafac9f98aa
#
_cell.length_a   1.000
_cell.length_b   1.000
_cell.length_c   1.000
_cell.angle_alpha   90.00
_cell.angle_beta   90.00
_cell.angle_gamma   90.00
#
_symmetry.space_group_name_H-M   'P 1'
#
loop_
_entity.id
_entity.type
_entity.pdbx_description
1 polymer ?
#
loop_
_entity_poly.entity_id
_entity_poly.type
_entity_poly.pdbx_seq_one_letter_code
_entity_poly.pdbx_strand_id
1 'polypeptide(L)'
;TIVVDDSIAPVISCPGNVIIECTANTLPANTGTATATDNCDGTPTIDFDDVTVGGSCPQEYTITRTWSATDDCGNTSTCVQTIVVDDSVAPSIACPANITIQCTDNTLPANTGSATATDNCGGVPVVTFNDVTIAGICPQERTINRTWTATDACGNSSTCLQIIFVDDSVPPVITCPANITIDCADGTLPPDTGSATATDNCTGTPTVDFSDDIVLGVCPLLETITRTWIASDGCGNSSTCIQIIVVTDG
;
A
#
# COMPACT_ATOMS: atom_id res chain seq x y z
N THR A 1 -37.47 -55.02 -53.98
CA THR A 1 -37.15 -53.81 -53.22
C THR A 1 -35.72 -53.93 -52.72
N ILE A 2 -34.82 -53.03 -53.13
CA ILE A 2 -33.48 -52.91 -52.56
C ILE A 2 -33.64 -51.95 -51.38
N VAL A 3 -33.40 -52.40 -50.18
CA VAL A 3 -33.28 -51.54 -49.03
C VAL A 3 -31.81 -51.14 -48.94
N VAL A 4 -31.52 -49.86 -49.03
CA VAL A 4 -30.20 -49.28 -48.74
C VAL A 4 -30.27 -48.84 -47.33
N ASP A 5 -29.45 -49.43 -46.47
CA ASP A 5 -29.35 -49.12 -45.04
C ASP A 5 -27.95 -48.56 -44.76
N ASP A 6 -27.88 -47.47 -44.03
CA ASP A 6 -26.61 -46.90 -43.58
C ASP A 6 -26.34 -47.29 -42.09
N SER A 7 -25.23 -47.99 -41.90
CA SER A 7 -24.77 -48.49 -40.60
C SER A 7 -23.37 -47.99 -40.22
N ILE A 8 -22.88 -47.01 -40.97
CA ILE A 8 -21.54 -46.41 -40.74
C ILE A 8 -21.71 -45.09 -40.06
N ALA A 9 -21.09 -44.94 -38.88
CA ALA A 9 -21.14 -43.70 -38.13
C ALA A 9 -20.28 -42.60 -38.78
N PRO A 10 -20.65 -41.31 -38.61
CA PRO A 10 -19.87 -40.18 -39.10
C PRO A 10 -18.42 -40.18 -38.58
N VAL A 11 -17.51 -39.65 -39.37
CA VAL A 11 -16.12 -39.40 -38.96
C VAL A 11 -16.07 -37.99 -38.37
N ILE A 12 -15.94 -37.91 -37.04
CA ILE A 12 -15.85 -36.65 -36.29
C ILE A 12 -14.41 -36.22 -36.06
N SER A 13 -14.14 -34.91 -36.17
CA SER A 13 -12.86 -34.27 -35.82
C SER A 13 -13.10 -33.22 -34.74
N CYS A 14 -12.50 -33.43 -33.57
CA CYS A 14 -12.55 -32.48 -32.47
C CYS A 14 -11.71 -31.22 -32.71
N PRO A 15 -12.13 -30.07 -32.18
CA PRO A 15 -11.23 -28.94 -32.04
C PRO A 15 -10.12 -29.28 -31.03
N GLY A 16 -8.99 -28.55 -31.12
CA GLY A 16 -7.88 -28.72 -30.19
C GLY A 16 -8.26 -28.35 -28.76
N ASN A 17 -7.56 -28.93 -27.78
CA ASN A 17 -7.64 -28.49 -26.38
C ASN A 17 -7.19 -27.02 -26.24
N VAL A 18 -7.83 -26.25 -25.35
CA VAL A 18 -7.52 -24.83 -25.13
C VAL A 18 -7.42 -24.52 -23.64
N ILE A 19 -6.61 -23.52 -23.35
CA ILE A 19 -6.56 -22.84 -22.04
C ILE A 19 -7.07 -21.42 -22.26
N ILE A 20 -8.01 -20.99 -21.49
CA ILE A 20 -8.65 -19.68 -21.58
C ILE A 20 -8.71 -19.04 -20.20
N GLU A 21 -8.69 -17.71 -20.15
CA GLU A 21 -8.89 -16.95 -18.92
C GLU A 21 -10.32 -17.11 -18.38
N CYS A 22 -10.49 -16.99 -17.05
CA CYS A 22 -11.77 -17.08 -16.36
C CYS A 22 -12.85 -16.14 -16.90
N THR A 23 -12.44 -15.00 -17.49
CA THR A 23 -13.35 -14.03 -18.13
C THR A 23 -13.77 -14.41 -19.55
N ALA A 24 -13.15 -15.41 -20.14
CA ALA A 24 -13.43 -15.82 -21.50
C ALA A 24 -14.69 -16.71 -21.58
N ASN A 25 -15.38 -16.63 -22.71
CA ASN A 25 -16.55 -17.45 -22.97
C ASN A 25 -16.13 -18.88 -23.33
N THR A 26 -16.73 -19.87 -22.66
CA THR A 26 -16.47 -21.31 -22.89
C THR A 26 -17.27 -21.93 -24.04
N LEU A 27 -18.13 -21.17 -24.71
CA LEU A 27 -18.95 -21.69 -25.84
C LEU A 27 -18.07 -22.04 -27.06
N PRO A 28 -18.55 -22.93 -27.91
CA PRO A 28 -17.84 -23.39 -29.14
C PRO A 28 -17.31 -22.28 -30.04
N ALA A 29 -18.04 -21.14 -30.13
CA ALA A 29 -17.60 -19.98 -30.91
C ALA A 29 -16.23 -19.43 -30.49
N ASN A 30 -15.85 -19.63 -29.21
CA ASN A 30 -14.56 -19.18 -28.66
C ASN A 30 -13.55 -20.31 -28.48
N THR A 31 -14.02 -21.55 -28.24
CA THR A 31 -13.17 -22.70 -27.91
C THR A 31 -12.95 -23.66 -29.09
N GLY A 32 -13.62 -23.40 -30.19
CA GLY A 32 -13.61 -24.25 -31.38
C GLY A 32 -14.83 -25.17 -31.50
N THR A 33 -15.16 -25.55 -32.71
CA THR A 33 -16.31 -26.40 -33.04
C THR A 33 -15.82 -27.67 -33.72
N ALA A 34 -16.38 -28.82 -33.35
CA ALA A 34 -16.12 -30.09 -34.06
C ALA A 34 -16.65 -30.04 -35.48
N THR A 35 -16.04 -30.83 -36.36
CA THR A 35 -16.53 -31.06 -37.72
C THR A 35 -16.75 -32.54 -37.92
N ALA A 36 -17.70 -32.90 -38.78
CA ALA A 36 -17.96 -34.30 -39.12
C ALA A 36 -18.26 -34.45 -40.61
N THR A 37 -17.94 -35.61 -41.12
CA THR A 37 -18.30 -36.06 -42.50
C THR A 37 -18.82 -37.48 -42.44
N ASP A 38 -19.74 -37.78 -43.33
CA ASP A 38 -20.27 -39.11 -43.47
C ASP A 38 -20.25 -39.57 -44.95
N ASN A 39 -20.34 -40.90 -45.17
CA ASN A 39 -20.30 -41.49 -46.51
C ASN A 39 -21.67 -41.43 -47.24
N CYS A 40 -22.77 -41.39 -46.47
CA CYS A 40 -24.13 -41.37 -47.02
C CYS A 40 -24.90 -40.08 -46.65
N ASP A 41 -24.55 -39.45 -45.54
CA ASP A 41 -25.13 -38.18 -45.09
C ASP A 41 -24.17 -37.00 -45.35
N GLY A 42 -24.67 -35.97 -46.04
CA GLY A 42 -23.84 -34.82 -46.41
C GLY A 42 -23.50 -33.88 -45.22
N THR A 43 -24.31 -33.88 -44.14
CA THR A 43 -24.15 -32.96 -43.00
C THR A 43 -24.63 -33.56 -41.67
N PRO A 44 -23.82 -34.43 -41.03
CA PRO A 44 -24.18 -34.98 -39.73
C PRO A 44 -24.48 -33.86 -38.70
N THR A 45 -25.46 -34.13 -37.85
CA THR A 45 -25.81 -33.21 -36.75
C THR A 45 -24.74 -33.30 -35.67
N ILE A 46 -24.18 -32.13 -35.26
CA ILE A 46 -23.16 -32.03 -34.21
C ILE A 46 -23.78 -31.41 -32.94
N ASP A 47 -23.58 -32.10 -31.83
CA ASP A 47 -23.98 -31.65 -30.51
C ASP A 47 -22.84 -31.82 -29.48
N PHE A 48 -22.97 -31.30 -28.24
CA PHE A 48 -21.96 -31.49 -27.20
C PHE A 48 -22.57 -31.53 -25.82
N ASP A 49 -21.88 -32.25 -24.93
CA ASP A 49 -22.11 -32.26 -23.49
C ASP A 49 -20.85 -31.88 -22.73
N ASP A 50 -21.00 -31.06 -21.63
CA ASP A 50 -19.91 -30.57 -20.82
C ASP A 50 -19.94 -31.18 -19.41
N VAL A 51 -18.81 -31.70 -18.97
CA VAL A 51 -18.56 -32.10 -17.59
C VAL A 51 -17.49 -31.18 -17.00
N THR A 52 -17.81 -30.49 -15.91
CA THR A 52 -16.91 -29.54 -15.27
C THR A 52 -16.34 -30.10 -13.96
N VAL A 53 -15.04 -29.92 -13.76
CA VAL A 53 -14.31 -30.28 -12.54
C VAL A 53 -13.55 -29.04 -12.05
N GLY A 54 -13.72 -28.67 -10.78
CA GLY A 54 -13.03 -27.53 -10.16
C GLY A 54 -11.51 -27.71 -10.15
N GLY A 55 -10.79 -26.59 -10.25
CA GLY A 55 -9.35 -26.50 -10.20
C GLY A 55 -8.80 -26.29 -8.79
N SER A 56 -7.59 -25.74 -8.69
CA SER A 56 -6.86 -25.49 -7.43
C SER A 56 -7.34 -24.24 -6.70
N CYS A 57 -7.94 -23.30 -7.41
CA CYS A 57 -8.54 -22.09 -6.85
C CYS A 57 -9.99 -21.91 -7.34
N PRO A 58 -10.80 -21.07 -6.71
CA PRO A 58 -12.25 -20.98 -7.00
C PRO A 58 -12.63 -20.62 -8.43
N GLN A 59 -11.76 -19.94 -9.16
CA GLN A 59 -11.98 -19.47 -10.51
C GLN A 59 -11.43 -20.41 -11.57
N GLU A 60 -10.59 -21.39 -11.17
CA GLU A 60 -10.07 -22.42 -12.05
C GLU A 60 -11.01 -23.61 -12.17
N TYR A 61 -11.19 -24.12 -13.38
CA TYR A 61 -11.89 -25.37 -13.60
C TYR A 61 -11.56 -25.94 -14.97
N THR A 62 -11.78 -27.24 -15.13
CA THR A 62 -11.60 -27.94 -16.40
C THR A 62 -12.96 -28.42 -16.91
N ILE A 63 -13.27 -28.12 -18.16
CA ILE A 63 -14.41 -28.66 -18.89
C ILE A 63 -13.91 -29.79 -19.77
N THR A 64 -14.49 -30.95 -19.58
CA THR A 64 -14.39 -32.05 -20.52
C THR A 64 -15.63 -32.01 -21.42
N ARG A 65 -15.46 -31.51 -22.64
CA ARG A 65 -16.52 -31.42 -23.64
C ARG A 65 -16.49 -32.65 -24.51
N THR A 66 -17.59 -33.44 -24.48
CA THR A 66 -17.81 -34.58 -25.40
C THR A 66 -18.64 -34.12 -26.56
N TRP A 67 -18.04 -34.08 -27.73
CA TRP A 67 -18.70 -33.80 -28.99
C TRP A 67 -19.32 -35.11 -29.54
N SER A 68 -20.51 -35.02 -30.13
CA SER A 68 -21.17 -36.11 -30.83
C SER A 68 -21.58 -35.68 -32.24
N ALA A 69 -21.41 -36.54 -33.18
CA ALA A 69 -21.92 -36.40 -34.55
C ALA A 69 -22.86 -37.55 -34.86
N THR A 70 -24.09 -37.23 -35.30
CA THR A 70 -25.13 -38.21 -35.62
C THR A 70 -25.61 -38.00 -37.05
N ASP A 71 -25.67 -39.07 -37.84
CA ASP A 71 -26.25 -39.08 -39.17
C ASP A 71 -27.79 -39.19 -39.15
N ASP A 72 -28.42 -39.10 -40.32
CA ASP A 72 -29.88 -39.22 -40.46
C ASP A 72 -30.41 -40.63 -40.17
N CYS A 73 -29.55 -41.65 -40.14
CA CYS A 73 -29.87 -43.03 -39.78
C CYS A 73 -29.72 -43.35 -38.30
N GLY A 74 -29.16 -42.40 -37.51
CA GLY A 74 -28.98 -42.52 -36.08
C GLY A 74 -27.66 -43.14 -35.64
N ASN A 75 -26.71 -43.37 -36.56
CA ASN A 75 -25.36 -43.82 -36.20
C ASN A 75 -24.60 -42.61 -35.59
N THR A 76 -23.84 -42.83 -34.50
CA THR A 76 -23.21 -41.76 -33.73
C THR A 76 -21.72 -42.05 -33.51
N SER A 77 -20.91 -41.02 -33.65
CA SER A 77 -19.50 -41.01 -33.21
C SER A 77 -19.25 -39.87 -32.22
N THR A 78 -18.22 -40.02 -31.40
CA THR A 78 -17.89 -39.02 -30.39
C THR A 78 -16.39 -38.72 -30.39
N CYS A 79 -16.04 -37.51 -29.91
CA CYS A 79 -14.67 -37.14 -29.58
C CYS A 79 -14.64 -36.17 -28.40
N VAL A 80 -13.48 -35.99 -27.78
CA VAL A 80 -13.35 -35.20 -26.54
C VAL A 80 -12.41 -34.03 -26.74
N GLN A 81 -12.82 -32.87 -26.25
CA GLN A 81 -12.03 -31.65 -26.10
C GLN A 81 -11.87 -31.31 -24.62
N THR A 82 -10.67 -30.93 -24.22
CA THR A 82 -10.42 -30.39 -22.87
C THR A 82 -10.28 -28.87 -22.96
N ILE A 83 -11.07 -28.16 -22.16
CA ILE A 83 -11.03 -26.70 -22.00
C ILE A 83 -10.63 -26.43 -20.58
N VAL A 84 -9.44 -25.84 -20.38
CA VAL A 84 -8.96 -25.39 -19.06
C VAL A 84 -9.29 -23.93 -18.93
N VAL A 85 -10.05 -23.59 -17.91
CA VAL A 85 -10.31 -22.21 -17.49
C VAL A 85 -9.36 -21.89 -16.34
N ASP A 86 -8.52 -20.89 -16.55
CA ASP A 86 -7.41 -20.52 -15.68
C ASP A 86 -7.52 -19.05 -15.27
N ASP A 87 -6.93 -18.70 -14.15
CA ASP A 87 -6.73 -17.31 -13.71
C ASP A 87 -5.24 -17.02 -13.63
N SER A 88 -4.71 -16.40 -14.65
CA SER A 88 -3.29 -16.06 -14.76
C SER A 88 -3.02 -14.55 -14.62
N VAL A 89 -4.07 -13.75 -14.42
CA VAL A 89 -3.97 -12.28 -14.36
C VAL A 89 -3.90 -11.82 -12.91
N ALA A 90 -2.82 -11.14 -12.57
CA ALA A 90 -2.66 -10.57 -11.23
C ALA A 90 -3.67 -9.45 -10.94
N PRO A 91 -4.08 -9.27 -9.67
CA PRO A 91 -5.00 -8.22 -9.25
C PRO A 91 -4.48 -6.82 -9.62
N SER A 92 -5.39 -5.92 -9.94
CA SER A 92 -5.10 -4.50 -10.05
C SER A 92 -5.10 -3.87 -8.65
N ILE A 93 -3.96 -3.29 -8.22
CA ILE A 93 -3.81 -2.64 -6.92
C ILE A 93 -3.72 -1.11 -7.06
N ALA A 94 -4.44 -0.39 -6.20
CA ALA A 94 -4.35 1.06 -6.06
C ALA A 94 -3.74 1.42 -4.71
N CYS A 95 -2.55 2.04 -4.73
CA CYS A 95 -1.88 2.54 -3.53
C CYS A 95 -2.58 3.76 -2.96
N PRO A 96 -2.55 3.95 -1.62
CA PRO A 96 -2.84 5.23 -1.03
C PRO A 96 -1.77 6.26 -1.42
N ALA A 97 -2.12 7.54 -1.35
CA ALA A 97 -1.17 8.62 -1.63
C ALA A 97 0.01 8.62 -0.63
N ASN A 98 1.15 9.12 -1.07
CA ASN A 98 2.25 9.44 -0.16
C ASN A 98 1.80 10.50 0.84
N ILE A 99 2.31 10.43 2.07
CA ILE A 99 1.90 11.31 3.17
C ILE A 99 3.09 11.72 4.04
N THR A 100 3.04 12.94 4.56
CA THR A 100 3.91 13.41 5.64
C THR A 100 3.09 13.46 6.92
N ILE A 101 3.62 12.92 8.01
CA ILE A 101 3.01 12.87 9.33
C ILE A 101 4.03 13.33 10.38
N GLN A 102 3.55 13.77 11.55
CA GLN A 102 4.41 14.12 12.66
C GLN A 102 5.02 12.88 13.33
N CYS A 103 6.14 13.06 14.03
CA CYS A 103 6.82 12.01 14.79
C CYS A 103 5.92 11.31 15.82
N THR A 104 4.91 12.02 16.32
CA THR A 104 3.92 11.54 17.31
C THR A 104 2.77 10.76 16.67
N ASP A 105 2.62 10.82 15.36
CA ASP A 105 1.51 10.20 14.65
C ASP A 105 1.71 8.71 14.48
N ASN A 106 0.59 7.99 14.40
CA ASN A 106 0.58 6.56 14.15
C ASN A 106 0.86 6.28 12.66
N THR A 107 1.81 5.40 12.40
CA THR A 107 2.20 4.99 11.03
C THR A 107 1.34 3.86 10.45
N LEU A 108 0.37 3.33 11.19
CA LEU A 108 -0.51 2.25 10.72
C LEU A 108 -1.45 2.71 9.58
N PRO A 109 -1.93 1.78 8.75
CA PRO A 109 -2.82 2.09 7.63
C PRO A 109 -4.08 2.90 7.98
N ALA A 110 -4.61 2.73 9.19
CA ALA A 110 -5.76 3.50 9.66
C ALA A 110 -5.50 5.03 9.66
N ASN A 111 -4.25 5.46 9.80
CA ASN A 111 -3.86 6.87 9.76
C ASN A 111 -3.21 7.28 8.43
N THR A 112 -2.53 6.36 7.76
CA THR A 112 -1.75 6.65 6.56
C THR A 112 -2.42 6.25 5.25
N GLY A 113 -3.61 5.64 5.33
CA GLY A 113 -4.34 5.10 4.20
C GLY A 113 -4.05 3.61 3.95
N SER A 114 -4.98 2.96 3.26
CA SER A 114 -4.91 1.54 2.89
C SER A 114 -4.99 1.39 1.38
N ALA A 115 -4.25 0.45 0.82
CA ALA A 115 -4.38 0.08 -0.58
C ALA A 115 -5.70 -0.68 -0.81
N THR A 116 -6.22 -0.56 -2.01
CA THR A 116 -7.39 -1.32 -2.50
C THR A 116 -6.99 -2.15 -3.71
N ALA A 117 -7.66 -3.28 -3.90
CA ALA A 117 -7.38 -4.14 -5.04
C ALA A 117 -8.67 -4.74 -5.61
N THR A 118 -8.66 -5.00 -6.91
CA THR A 118 -9.73 -5.70 -7.63
C THR A 118 -9.11 -6.72 -8.59
N ASP A 119 -9.84 -7.79 -8.85
CA ASP A 119 -9.42 -8.82 -9.77
C ASP A 119 -10.42 -9.02 -10.90
N ASN A 120 -9.94 -9.50 -12.08
CA ASN A 120 -10.75 -9.73 -13.27
C ASN A 120 -11.61 -10.99 -13.17
N CYS A 121 -11.14 -11.99 -12.44
CA CYS A 121 -11.83 -13.28 -12.27
C CYS A 121 -12.81 -13.28 -11.08
N GLY A 122 -12.92 -12.14 -10.39
CA GLY A 122 -13.78 -11.98 -9.22
C GLY A 122 -13.09 -12.42 -7.92
N GLY A 123 -13.85 -12.36 -6.83
CA GLY A 123 -13.25 -12.51 -5.51
C GLY A 123 -12.66 -11.18 -4.99
N VAL A 124 -12.25 -11.19 -3.74
CA VAL A 124 -11.60 -10.03 -3.10
C VAL A 124 -10.15 -10.40 -2.86
N PRO A 125 -9.19 -9.76 -3.56
CA PRO A 125 -7.77 -10.00 -3.31
C PRO A 125 -7.39 -9.71 -1.87
N VAL A 126 -6.49 -10.50 -1.30
CA VAL A 126 -5.91 -10.26 0.02
C VAL A 126 -4.84 -9.19 -0.11
N VAL A 127 -5.00 -8.07 0.63
CA VAL A 127 -4.04 -6.97 0.63
C VAL A 127 -3.22 -7.01 1.92
N THR A 128 -1.90 -7.05 1.77
CA THR A 128 -0.92 -7.03 2.86
C THR A 128 0.10 -5.92 2.63
N PHE A 129 0.92 -5.60 3.65
CA PHE A 129 2.00 -4.64 3.48
C PHE A 129 3.26 -5.05 4.24
N ASN A 130 4.39 -4.51 3.78
CA ASN A 130 5.68 -4.59 4.47
C ASN A 130 6.35 -3.22 4.45
N ASP A 131 6.95 -2.83 5.58
CA ASP A 131 7.60 -1.54 5.77
C ASP A 131 9.12 -1.68 5.81
N VAL A 132 9.80 -0.82 5.05
CA VAL A 132 11.24 -0.61 5.15
C VAL A 132 11.47 0.82 5.62
N THR A 133 12.10 0.99 6.81
CA THR A 133 12.37 2.30 7.40
C THR A 133 13.79 2.76 7.11
N ILE A 134 13.92 3.99 6.64
CA ILE A 134 15.18 4.69 6.39
C ILE A 134 15.25 5.87 7.35
N ALA A 135 16.31 5.95 8.15
CA ALA A 135 16.54 7.06 9.07
C ALA A 135 16.71 8.39 8.31
N GLY A 136 16.15 9.46 8.85
CA GLY A 136 16.30 10.81 8.36
C GLY A 136 17.56 11.51 8.86
N ILE A 137 17.58 12.84 8.74
CA ILE A 137 18.73 13.69 9.08
C ILE A 137 18.75 13.95 10.60
N CYS A 138 17.60 14.04 11.23
CA CYS A 138 17.47 14.25 12.65
C CYS A 138 16.86 13.00 13.34
N PRO A 139 16.99 12.87 14.68
CA PRO A 139 16.71 11.61 15.39
C PRO A 139 15.31 11.03 15.21
N GLN A 140 14.32 11.88 14.96
CA GLN A 140 12.91 11.47 14.84
C GLN A 140 12.42 11.37 13.40
N GLU A 141 13.13 12.01 12.47
CA GLU A 141 12.82 11.99 11.06
C GLU A 141 13.13 10.62 10.46
N ARG A 142 12.23 10.09 9.67
CA ARG A 142 12.42 8.84 8.92
C ARG A 142 11.48 8.75 7.74
N THR A 143 11.91 8.02 6.73
CA THR A 143 11.08 7.64 5.59
C THR A 143 10.68 6.17 5.74
N ILE A 144 9.41 5.86 5.65
CA ILE A 144 8.90 4.49 5.59
C ILE A 144 8.47 4.21 4.16
N ASN A 145 9.16 3.29 3.52
CA ASN A 145 8.78 2.73 2.22
C ASN A 145 7.86 1.53 2.49
N ARG A 146 6.56 1.73 2.35
CA ARG A 146 5.54 0.69 2.51
C ARG A 146 5.22 0.06 1.17
N THR A 147 5.59 -1.20 1.02
CA THR A 147 5.20 -2.00 -0.15
C THR A 147 3.90 -2.72 0.16
N TRP A 148 2.85 -2.37 -0.56
CA TRP A 148 1.58 -3.07 -0.55
C TRP A 148 1.61 -4.21 -1.56
N THR A 149 1.03 -5.36 -1.19
CA THR A 149 0.90 -6.54 -2.06
C THR A 149 -0.56 -6.98 -2.05
N ALA A 150 -1.14 -7.09 -3.23
CA ALA A 150 -2.45 -7.73 -3.43
C ALA A 150 -2.23 -9.12 -4.03
N THR A 151 -2.89 -10.13 -3.48
CA THR A 151 -2.84 -11.52 -3.96
C THR A 151 -4.26 -12.03 -4.12
N ASP A 152 -4.58 -12.60 -5.28
CA ASP A 152 -5.86 -13.26 -5.56
C ASP A 152 -5.93 -14.68 -4.94
N ALA A 153 -7.03 -15.37 -5.17
CA ALA A 153 -7.23 -16.72 -4.65
C ALA A 153 -6.41 -17.79 -5.41
N CYS A 154 -5.92 -17.48 -6.62
CA CYS A 154 -5.10 -18.35 -7.45
C CYS A 154 -3.60 -18.16 -7.22
N GLY A 155 -3.23 -17.13 -6.44
CA GLY A 155 -1.85 -16.85 -6.05
C GLY A 155 -1.14 -15.83 -6.95
N ASN A 156 -1.82 -15.25 -7.95
CA ASN A 156 -1.25 -14.16 -8.72
C ASN A 156 -1.17 -12.91 -7.84
N SER A 157 -0.12 -12.11 -7.99
CA SER A 157 0.09 -10.96 -7.12
C SER A 157 0.63 -9.74 -7.84
N SER A 158 0.25 -8.58 -7.33
CA SER A 158 0.76 -7.27 -7.75
C SER A 158 1.16 -6.43 -6.55
N THR A 159 2.04 -5.47 -6.78
CA THR A 159 2.54 -4.61 -5.71
C THR A 159 2.48 -3.15 -6.08
N CYS A 160 2.42 -2.29 -5.06
CA CYS A 160 2.61 -0.86 -5.23
C CYS A 160 3.31 -0.25 -4.01
N LEU A 161 3.91 0.94 -4.16
CA LEU A 161 4.70 1.61 -3.13
C LEU A 161 4.01 2.86 -2.63
N GLN A 162 3.90 3.00 -1.31
CA GLN A 162 3.56 4.22 -0.60
C GLN A 162 4.78 4.72 0.17
N ILE A 163 5.05 6.02 0.10
CA ILE A 163 6.09 6.68 0.90
C ILE A 163 5.40 7.45 2.02
N ILE A 164 5.79 7.14 3.26
CA ILE A 164 5.35 7.84 4.46
C ILE A 164 6.57 8.55 5.02
N PHE A 165 6.56 9.88 4.99
CA PHE A 165 7.59 10.70 5.59
C PHE A 165 7.14 11.10 7.00
N VAL A 166 7.94 10.70 8.00
CA VAL A 166 7.73 11.07 9.40
C VAL A 166 8.68 12.21 9.69
N ASP A 167 8.11 13.35 10.07
CA ASP A 167 8.79 14.63 10.22
C ASP A 167 8.61 15.16 11.64
N ASP A 168 9.54 16.01 12.07
CA ASP A 168 9.42 16.83 13.25
C ASP A 168 9.52 18.31 12.85
N SER A 169 8.38 18.95 12.74
CA SER A 169 8.27 20.37 12.37
C SER A 169 7.70 21.25 13.51
N VAL A 170 7.55 20.67 14.70
CA VAL A 170 6.99 21.38 15.85
C VAL A 170 8.12 21.90 16.74
N PRO A 171 8.24 23.22 16.94
CA PRO A 171 9.25 23.78 17.83
C PRO A 171 9.07 23.35 19.29
N PRO A 172 10.17 23.21 20.05
CA PRO A 172 10.10 22.91 21.47
C PRO A 172 9.35 23.98 22.24
N VAL A 173 8.68 23.58 23.31
CA VAL A 173 8.02 24.50 24.25
C VAL A 173 9.03 24.91 25.30
N ILE A 174 9.42 26.19 25.29
CA ILE A 174 10.34 26.77 26.25
C ILE A 174 9.59 27.43 27.41
N THR A 175 10.11 27.26 28.64
CA THR A 175 9.64 27.95 29.83
C THR A 175 10.78 28.80 30.39
N CYS A 176 10.59 30.13 30.36
CA CYS A 176 11.55 31.07 30.92
C CYS A 176 11.56 31.05 32.44
N PRO A 177 12.72 31.32 33.07
CA PRO A 177 12.76 31.72 34.47
C PRO A 177 12.08 33.09 34.65
N ALA A 178 11.65 33.38 35.88
CA ALA A 178 11.04 34.66 36.21
C ALA A 178 12.04 35.82 36.07
N ASN A 179 11.55 37.00 35.77
CA ASN A 179 12.35 38.22 35.88
C ASN A 179 12.85 38.39 37.33
N ILE A 180 14.05 38.89 37.49
CA ILE A 180 14.70 39.02 38.80
C ILE A 180 15.43 40.36 38.94
N THR A 181 15.49 40.87 40.17
CA THR A 181 16.38 41.96 40.57
C THR A 181 17.44 41.37 41.49
N ILE A 182 18.69 41.64 41.21
CA ILE A 182 19.85 41.15 41.97
C ILE A 182 20.72 42.31 42.42
N ASP A 183 21.56 42.09 43.43
CA ASP A 183 22.58 43.03 43.86
C ASP A 183 23.76 42.99 42.88
N CYS A 184 24.48 44.11 42.76
CA CYS A 184 25.67 44.21 41.91
C CYS A 184 26.81 43.26 42.33
N ALA A 185 26.75 42.76 43.59
CA ALA A 185 27.69 41.75 44.08
C ALA A 185 27.32 40.31 43.68
N ASP A 186 26.09 40.08 43.18
CA ASP A 186 25.60 38.76 42.75
C ASP A 186 26.03 38.43 41.33
N GLY A 187 26.00 37.15 41.03
CA GLY A 187 26.31 36.68 39.66
C GLY A 187 25.12 36.88 38.70
N THR A 188 25.41 37.28 37.47
CA THR A 188 24.39 37.47 36.43
C THR A 188 24.15 36.21 35.57
N LEU A 189 24.90 35.13 35.82
CA LEU A 189 24.79 33.88 35.03
C LEU A 189 23.61 33.02 35.52
N PRO A 190 23.15 32.07 34.68
CA PRO A 190 21.99 31.21 34.97
C PRO A 190 21.94 30.54 36.34
N PRO A 191 23.05 30.03 36.95
CA PRO A 191 23.00 29.45 38.28
C PRO A 191 22.44 30.42 39.34
N ASP A 192 22.67 31.75 39.18
CA ASP A 192 22.23 32.78 40.13
C ASP A 192 20.88 33.41 39.74
N THR A 193 20.59 33.47 38.44
CA THR A 193 19.40 34.14 37.89
C THR A 193 18.28 33.18 37.43
N GLY A 194 18.49 31.86 37.53
CA GLY A 194 17.61 30.83 37.05
C GLY A 194 17.92 30.41 35.60
N SER A 195 17.44 29.22 35.22
CA SER A 195 17.65 28.65 33.90
C SER A 195 16.31 28.36 33.23
N ALA A 196 16.23 28.59 31.94
CA ALA A 196 15.06 28.14 31.14
C ALA A 196 15.05 26.61 30.99
N THR A 197 13.88 26.08 30.86
CA THR A 197 13.64 24.65 30.57
C THR A 197 12.85 24.52 29.29
N ALA A 198 13.04 23.42 28.58
CA ALA A 198 12.30 23.14 27.35
C ALA A 198 11.86 21.68 27.27
N THR A 199 10.73 21.45 26.62
CA THR A 199 10.20 20.14 26.32
C THR A 199 9.76 20.12 24.86
N ASP A 200 9.83 18.94 24.22
CA ASP A 200 9.41 18.75 22.86
C ASP A 200 8.38 17.63 22.75
N ASN A 201 7.56 17.67 21.67
CA ASN A 201 6.54 16.65 21.38
C ASN A 201 7.16 15.35 20.88
N CYS A 202 8.29 15.44 20.18
CA CYS A 202 9.07 14.28 19.75
C CYS A 202 10.08 13.87 20.82
N THR A 203 10.60 12.66 20.75
CA THR A 203 11.57 12.20 21.75
C THR A 203 12.93 12.87 21.54
N GLY A 204 13.48 13.37 22.60
CA GLY A 204 14.75 14.09 22.62
C GLY A 204 14.70 15.20 23.67
N THR A 205 15.87 15.61 24.15
CA THR A 205 15.96 16.75 25.05
C THR A 205 16.38 17.95 24.22
N PRO A 206 15.53 18.99 24.09
CA PRO A 206 15.94 20.22 23.44
C PRO A 206 17.18 20.82 24.10
N THR A 207 18.07 21.37 23.29
CA THR A 207 19.18 22.19 23.81
C THR A 207 18.64 23.56 24.17
N VAL A 208 19.10 24.13 25.31
CA VAL A 208 18.74 25.48 25.73
C VAL A 208 20.00 26.30 25.83
N ASP A 209 20.01 27.42 25.13
CA ASP A 209 21.08 28.39 25.09
C ASP A 209 20.55 29.81 25.38
N PHE A 210 21.41 30.80 25.59
CA PHE A 210 20.98 32.17 25.79
C PHE A 210 21.95 33.20 25.19
N SER A 211 21.40 34.39 24.98
CA SER A 211 22.17 35.59 24.64
C SER A 211 21.67 36.78 25.46
N ASP A 212 22.57 37.64 25.85
CA ASP A 212 22.31 38.82 26.66
C ASP A 212 22.48 40.11 25.86
N ASP A 213 21.50 41.01 25.97
CA ASP A 213 21.60 42.42 25.56
C ASP A 213 21.61 43.28 26.84
N ILE A 214 22.67 44.06 27.03
CA ILE A 214 22.96 44.79 28.27
C ILE A 214 22.80 46.28 28.02
N VAL A 215 21.94 46.91 28.82
CA VAL A 215 21.76 48.35 28.85
C VAL A 215 22.27 48.88 30.18
N LEU A 216 23.31 49.72 30.12
CA LEU A 216 23.90 50.34 31.28
C LEU A 216 22.99 51.44 31.84
N GLY A 217 22.87 51.49 33.17
CA GLY A 217 22.13 52.56 33.89
C GLY A 217 22.95 53.83 34.07
N VAL A 218 22.39 54.75 34.83
CA VAL A 218 23.02 56.09 35.14
C VAL A 218 24.18 56.00 36.14
N CYS A 219 24.26 54.86 36.86
CA CYS A 219 25.37 54.61 37.83
C CYS A 219 26.20 53.41 37.26
N PRO A 220 27.53 53.39 37.53
CA PRO A 220 28.42 52.42 36.88
C PRO A 220 28.13 50.96 37.19
N LEU A 221 27.36 50.63 38.21
CA LEU A 221 27.02 49.26 38.62
C LEU A 221 25.56 48.90 38.37
N LEU A 222 24.75 49.81 37.78
CA LEU A 222 23.37 49.54 37.43
C LEU A 222 23.27 49.10 35.98
N GLU A 223 22.64 47.99 35.76
CA GLU A 223 22.40 47.51 34.38
C GLU A 223 21.06 46.78 34.29
N THR A 224 20.51 46.73 33.07
CA THR A 224 19.38 45.88 32.74
C THR A 224 19.83 44.92 31.66
N ILE A 225 19.77 43.63 31.97
CA ILE A 225 20.09 42.56 31.05
C ILE A 225 18.78 42.00 30.49
N THR A 226 18.63 42.10 29.18
CA THR A 226 17.58 41.39 28.45
C THR A 226 18.15 40.09 27.95
N ARG A 227 17.89 39.00 28.67
CA ARG A 227 18.32 37.65 28.29
C ARG A 227 17.29 36.99 27.41
N THR A 228 17.71 36.67 26.18
CA THR A 228 16.92 35.88 25.25
C THR A 228 17.36 34.43 25.35
N TRP A 229 16.48 33.57 25.85
CA TRP A 229 16.65 32.14 25.88
C TRP A 229 16.16 31.54 24.56
N ILE A 230 16.88 30.54 24.03
CA ILE A 230 16.60 29.83 22.79
C ILE A 230 16.60 28.34 23.09
N ALA A 231 15.49 27.66 22.82
CA ALA A 231 15.43 26.23 22.85
C ALA A 231 15.44 25.70 21.39
N SER A 232 16.27 24.71 21.13
CA SER A 232 16.34 24.07 19.81
C SER A 232 16.26 22.55 19.97
N ASP A 233 15.45 21.90 19.11
CA ASP A 233 15.40 20.44 19.02
C ASP A 233 16.51 19.90 18.09
N GLY A 234 16.53 18.56 17.93
CA GLY A 234 17.49 17.89 17.05
C GLY A 234 17.18 18.02 15.56
N CYS A 235 15.99 18.51 15.18
CA CYS A 235 15.54 18.70 13.81
C CYS A 235 15.68 20.15 13.32
N GLY A 236 16.12 21.08 14.21
CA GLY A 236 16.40 22.47 13.89
C GLY A 236 15.20 23.41 14.10
N ASN A 237 14.10 22.93 14.70
CA ASN A 237 13.03 23.81 15.12
C ASN A 237 13.45 24.54 16.41
N SER A 238 13.03 25.78 16.58
CA SER A 238 13.42 26.56 17.74
C SER A 238 12.31 27.46 18.25
N SER A 239 12.36 27.73 19.55
CA SER A 239 11.52 28.71 20.22
C SER A 239 12.34 29.60 21.16
N THR A 240 11.83 30.76 21.48
CA THR A 240 12.53 31.74 22.32
C THR A 240 11.63 32.25 23.41
N CYS A 241 12.24 32.69 24.52
CA CYS A 241 11.57 33.47 25.53
C CYS A 241 12.55 34.48 26.19
N ILE A 242 12.04 35.47 26.89
CA ILE A 242 12.82 36.60 27.44
C ILE A 242 12.74 36.61 28.96
N GLN A 243 13.89 36.80 29.60
CA GLN A 243 14.03 37.12 31.02
C GLN A 243 14.66 38.52 31.16
N ILE A 244 14.12 39.35 32.04
CA ILE A 244 14.71 40.62 32.41
C ILE A 244 15.40 40.45 33.75
N ILE A 245 16.69 40.82 33.79
CA ILE A 245 17.52 40.83 34.98
C ILE A 245 17.91 42.30 35.26
N VAL A 246 17.50 42.84 36.40
CA VAL A 246 17.85 44.18 36.81
C VAL A 246 18.92 44.10 37.88
N VAL A 247 20.08 44.69 37.65
CA VAL A 247 21.17 44.78 38.62
C VAL A 247 21.06 46.11 39.34
N THR A 248 21.06 46.09 40.68
CA THR A 248 20.94 47.28 41.55
C THR A 248 22.08 47.29 42.54
N ASP A 249 22.41 48.47 43.01
CA ASP A 249 23.29 48.67 44.19
C ASP A 249 22.37 48.79 45.40
N GLY A 250 22.31 47.74 46.23
CA GLY A 250 21.37 47.58 47.35
C GLY A 250 21.44 48.52 48.52
#